data_965fb4f5e841efe9ac3d6855775fb833
#
_entry.id   965fb4f5e841efe9ac3d6855775fb833
#
_cell.length_a   1.000
_cell.length_b   1.000
_cell.length_c   1.000
_cell.angle_alpha   90.00
_cell.angle_beta   90.00
_cell.angle_gamma   90.00
#
_symmetry.space_group_name_H-M   'P 1'
#
loop_
_entity.id
_entity.type
_entity.pdbx_description
1 polymer ?
#
loop_
_entity_poly.entity_id
_entity_poly.type
_entity_poly.pdbx_seq_one_letter_code
_entity_poly.pdbx_strand_id
1 'polypeptide(L)'
;MELSNLRPAEGSKHSDNFRRGRGHGSGNGKTAGKGHKGQLARSGHKKPGFEGGQMPLYRRLPKRGFKNRNSKEIIAINVDVLNRFEDGTDVTVETLLESCAISKAGDGVKILGNGELTKKLNVKVNAVSETAKTKIEAAGGTVEVI
;
A
#
# COMPACT_ATOMS: atom_id res chain seq x y z
N MET A 1 -0.15 38.26 -1.64
CA MET A 1 -0.70 36.98 -1.20
C MET A 1 -2.21 37.16 -1.06
N GLU A 2 -3.00 36.49 -1.91
CA GLU A 2 -4.46 36.62 -1.85
C GLU A 2 -5.03 35.64 -0.84
N LEU A 3 -5.87 36.15 0.07
CA LEU A 3 -6.50 35.36 1.12
C LEU A 3 -7.36 34.19 0.57
N SER A 4 -7.93 34.40 -0.64
CA SER A 4 -8.72 33.39 -1.33
C SER A 4 -7.94 32.13 -1.75
N ASN A 5 -6.60 32.24 -1.87
CA ASN A 5 -5.71 31.17 -2.31
C ASN A 5 -5.07 30.39 -1.14
N LEU A 6 -5.38 30.78 0.10
CA LEU A 6 -4.90 30.05 1.27
C LEU A 6 -5.57 28.69 1.35
N ARG A 7 -4.75 27.65 1.25
CA ARG A 7 -5.16 26.26 1.46
C ARG A 7 -4.42 25.69 2.67
N PRO A 8 -5.09 24.91 3.52
CA PRO A 8 -4.42 24.20 4.59
C PRO A 8 -3.39 23.23 4.02
N ALA A 9 -2.31 22.97 4.75
CA ALA A 9 -1.31 21.99 4.35
C ALA A 9 -1.96 20.62 4.13
N GLU A 10 -1.42 19.84 3.21
CA GLU A 10 -1.89 18.47 2.95
C GLU A 10 -1.87 17.64 4.25
N GLY A 11 -2.96 16.94 4.54
CA GLY A 11 -3.12 16.17 5.77
C GLY A 11 -3.57 16.97 7.00
N SER A 12 -3.66 18.31 6.95
CA SER A 12 -4.14 19.13 8.07
C SER A 12 -5.65 19.14 8.24
N LYS A 13 -6.41 18.77 7.20
CA LYS A 13 -7.86 18.56 7.30
C LYS A 13 -8.14 17.17 7.82
N HIS A 14 -8.63 17.09 9.05
CA HIS A 14 -9.29 15.88 9.52
C HIS A 14 -10.59 15.67 8.74
N SER A 15 -10.88 14.42 8.37
CA SER A 15 -12.22 14.03 7.88
C SER A 15 -13.27 14.46 8.90
N ASP A 16 -14.43 14.87 8.41
CA ASP A 16 -15.54 15.27 9.28
C ASP A 16 -15.79 14.22 10.35
N ASN A 17 -15.90 14.65 11.60
CA ASN A 17 -16.18 13.78 12.73
C ASN A 17 -17.49 13.02 12.50
N PHE A 18 -17.40 11.76 12.18
CA PHE A 18 -18.52 10.88 11.93
C PHE A 18 -19.26 10.57 13.24
N ARG A 19 -20.29 11.37 13.55
CA ARG A 19 -21.13 11.19 14.75
C ARG A 19 -22.31 10.26 14.47
N ARG A 20 -22.35 9.13 15.15
CA ARG A 20 -23.41 8.15 15.03
C ARG A 20 -24.60 8.50 15.94
N GLY A 21 -25.82 8.13 15.52
CA GLY A 21 -27.01 8.29 16.33
C GLY A 21 -27.47 9.74 16.50
N ARG A 22 -27.30 10.62 15.51
CA ARG A 22 -27.68 12.04 15.55
C ARG A 22 -28.72 12.42 14.50
N GLY A 23 -29.72 11.56 14.32
CA GLY A 23 -30.87 11.80 13.46
C GLY A 23 -30.78 11.16 12.08
N HIS A 24 -31.92 11.11 11.39
CA HIS A 24 -32.05 10.44 10.11
C HIS A 24 -31.25 11.14 8.99
N GLY A 25 -31.20 12.47 9.02
CA GLY A 25 -30.47 13.25 8.01
C GLY A 25 -28.98 12.98 7.96
N SER A 26 -28.38 12.43 9.04
CA SER A 26 -26.97 12.03 9.07
C SER A 26 -26.67 10.71 8.34
N GLY A 27 -27.71 9.96 7.91
CA GLY A 27 -27.57 8.60 7.38
C GLY A 27 -27.21 7.53 8.44
N ASN A 28 -26.85 7.92 9.64
CA ASN A 28 -26.43 7.05 10.74
C ASN A 28 -27.30 7.24 12.00
N GLY A 29 -28.58 7.51 11.81
CA GLY A 29 -29.57 7.69 12.89
C GLY A 29 -29.85 6.37 13.61
N LYS A 30 -31.11 6.00 13.68
CA LYS A 30 -31.74 4.88 14.37
C LYS A 30 -30.80 3.80 14.97
N THR A 31 -30.08 3.07 14.14
CA THR A 31 -29.18 1.95 14.56
C THR A 31 -27.70 2.32 14.71
N ALA A 32 -27.36 3.56 14.38
CA ALA A 32 -25.98 4.08 14.47
C ALA A 32 -24.92 3.23 13.74
N GLY A 33 -25.30 2.55 12.66
CA GLY A 33 -24.43 1.67 11.89
C GLY A 33 -24.14 0.31 12.55
N LYS A 34 -24.83 -0.03 13.67
CA LYS A 34 -24.63 -1.31 14.36
C LYS A 34 -25.58 -2.42 13.92
N GLY A 35 -26.48 -2.13 12.95
CA GLY A 35 -27.53 -3.07 12.56
C GLY A 35 -28.65 -3.18 13.60
N HIS A 36 -29.47 -4.21 13.50
CA HIS A 36 -30.60 -4.39 14.41
C HIS A 36 -30.20 -5.13 15.71
N LYS A 37 -30.70 -6.33 15.88
CA LYS A 37 -30.45 -7.17 17.05
C LYS A 37 -29.27 -8.09 16.76
N GLY A 38 -28.31 -8.16 17.58
CA GLY A 38 -27.18 -9.06 17.42
C GLY A 38 -26.13 -8.82 18.50
N GLN A 39 -25.28 -9.79 18.70
CA GLN A 39 -24.24 -9.71 19.71
C GLN A 39 -23.28 -8.55 19.45
N LEU A 40 -22.91 -8.32 18.20
CA LEU A 40 -21.98 -7.25 17.79
C LEU A 40 -22.56 -5.83 17.96
N ALA A 41 -23.90 -5.71 18.05
CA ALA A 41 -24.56 -4.42 18.27
C ALA A 41 -24.47 -3.94 19.74
N ARG A 42 -24.03 -4.77 20.68
CA ARG A 42 -23.92 -4.47 22.10
C ARG A 42 -22.50 -3.98 22.45
N SER A 43 -22.41 -3.11 23.46
CA SER A 43 -21.12 -2.60 23.93
C SER A 43 -20.23 -3.69 24.53
N GLY A 44 -20.78 -4.64 25.22
CA GLY A 44 -20.10 -5.76 25.87
C GLY A 44 -19.99 -7.03 25.02
N HIS A 45 -19.95 -6.92 23.68
CA HIS A 45 -19.83 -8.10 22.83
C HIS A 45 -18.47 -8.80 23.02
N LYS A 46 -18.50 -10.11 22.89
CA LYS A 46 -17.28 -10.94 22.97
C LYS A 46 -16.38 -10.69 21.75
N LYS A 47 -15.07 -10.67 21.99
CA LYS A 47 -14.07 -10.48 20.92
C LYS A 47 -14.10 -11.64 19.92
N PRO A 48 -13.74 -11.41 18.64
CA PRO A 48 -13.54 -12.49 17.67
C PRO A 48 -12.58 -13.56 18.21
N GLY A 49 -12.89 -14.83 17.92
CA GLY A 49 -12.09 -15.96 18.41
C GLY A 49 -12.42 -16.45 19.82
N PHE A 50 -13.53 -15.97 20.42
CA PHE A 50 -14.03 -16.52 21.68
C PHE A 50 -14.71 -17.88 21.46
N GLU A 51 -14.24 -18.92 22.14
CA GLU A 51 -14.68 -20.30 22.02
C GLU A 51 -15.43 -20.77 23.28
N GLY A 52 -16.43 -20.01 23.73
CA GLY A 52 -17.34 -20.43 24.79
C GLY A 52 -16.72 -20.60 26.19
N GLY A 53 -15.50 -20.16 26.41
CA GLY A 53 -14.75 -20.34 27.67
C GLY A 53 -13.64 -21.39 27.56
N GLN A 54 -13.67 -22.23 26.52
CA GLN A 54 -12.55 -23.09 26.17
C GLN A 54 -11.35 -22.23 25.73
N MET A 55 -10.12 -22.69 26.02
CA MET A 55 -8.91 -22.01 25.55
C MET A 55 -8.92 -21.93 24.01
N PRO A 56 -8.93 -20.73 23.42
CA PRO A 56 -8.96 -20.55 21.97
C PRO A 56 -7.80 -21.24 21.26
N LEU A 57 -8.04 -21.71 20.04
CA LEU A 57 -7.06 -22.45 19.24
C LEU A 57 -5.72 -21.71 19.13
N TYR A 58 -5.74 -20.41 18.87
CA TYR A 58 -4.52 -19.58 18.76
C TYR A 58 -3.67 -19.54 20.04
N ARG A 59 -4.26 -19.80 21.22
CA ARG A 59 -3.52 -19.92 22.49
C ARG A 59 -3.02 -21.35 22.75
N ARG A 60 -3.69 -22.36 22.18
CA ARG A 60 -3.27 -23.76 22.32
C ARG A 60 -2.08 -24.10 21.45
N LEU A 61 -1.94 -23.39 20.31
CA LEU A 61 -0.82 -23.60 19.39
C LEU A 61 0.48 -23.04 19.97
N PRO A 62 1.60 -23.78 19.91
CA PRO A 62 2.90 -23.27 20.29
C PRO A 62 3.29 -22.05 19.47
N LYS A 63 3.90 -21.08 20.10
CA LYS A 63 4.49 -19.93 19.38
C LYS A 63 5.64 -20.42 18.52
N ARG A 64 5.72 -20.00 17.28
CA ARG A 64 6.75 -20.40 16.34
C ARG A 64 7.37 -19.17 15.66
N GLY A 65 8.67 -19.28 15.43
CA GLY A 65 9.44 -18.30 14.68
C GLY A 65 9.82 -17.05 15.49
N PHE A 66 10.58 -16.21 14.85
CA PHE A 66 11.03 -14.92 15.35
C PHE A 66 11.09 -13.91 14.22
N LYS A 67 11.09 -12.63 14.54
CA LYS A 67 11.28 -11.56 13.56
C LYS A 67 12.79 -11.28 13.44
N ASN A 68 13.36 -11.56 12.28
CA ASN A 68 14.75 -11.22 12.01
C ASN A 68 14.90 -9.69 11.89
N ARG A 69 15.78 -9.09 12.69
CA ARG A 69 16.04 -7.65 12.67
C ARG A 69 16.77 -7.18 11.41
N ASN A 70 17.52 -8.08 10.77
CA ASN A 70 18.33 -7.79 9.59
C ASN A 70 17.61 -8.12 8.28
N SER A 71 16.31 -8.46 8.32
CA SER A 71 15.55 -8.68 7.08
C SER A 71 15.37 -7.38 6.32
N LYS A 72 15.77 -7.38 5.05
CA LYS A 72 15.54 -6.26 4.12
C LYS A 72 14.18 -6.42 3.44
N GLU A 73 13.40 -5.36 3.39
CA GLU A 73 12.13 -5.31 2.66
C GLU A 73 12.36 -4.71 1.28
N ILE A 74 12.63 -5.56 0.28
CA ILE A 74 12.80 -5.15 -1.11
C ILE A 74 11.45 -5.22 -1.81
N ILE A 75 11.04 -4.10 -2.42
CA ILE A 75 9.78 -3.99 -3.15
C ILE A 75 9.99 -4.46 -4.57
N ALA A 76 9.23 -5.48 -4.99
CA ALA A 76 9.28 -6.01 -6.33
C ALA A 76 8.20 -5.35 -7.21
N ILE A 77 8.60 -4.86 -8.38
CA ILE A 77 7.70 -4.34 -9.43
C ILE A 77 7.99 -5.04 -10.75
N ASN A 78 6.98 -5.15 -11.59
CA ASN A 78 7.12 -5.77 -12.91
C ASN A 78 7.44 -4.73 -13.99
N VAL A 79 8.10 -5.18 -15.06
CA VAL A 79 8.43 -4.35 -16.23
C VAL A 79 7.19 -3.70 -16.84
N ASP A 80 6.04 -4.38 -16.81
CA ASP A 80 4.77 -3.87 -17.32
C ASP A 80 4.34 -2.52 -16.69
N VAL A 81 4.62 -2.34 -15.40
CA VAL A 81 4.30 -1.10 -14.68
C VAL A 81 5.10 0.09 -15.22
N LEU A 82 6.27 -0.15 -15.79
CA LEU A 82 7.14 0.89 -16.36
C LEU A 82 6.56 1.52 -17.63
N ASN A 83 5.60 0.90 -18.30
CA ASN A 83 4.89 1.48 -19.46
C ASN A 83 4.08 2.74 -19.13
N ARG A 84 3.93 3.07 -17.83
CA ARG A 84 3.29 4.31 -17.38
C ARG A 84 4.14 5.55 -17.63
N PHE A 85 5.46 5.39 -17.71
CA PHE A 85 6.40 6.48 -17.88
C PHE A 85 6.52 6.88 -19.35
N GLU A 86 6.98 8.09 -19.61
CA GLU A 86 7.25 8.58 -20.96
C GLU A 86 8.61 8.07 -21.44
N ASP A 87 8.77 7.98 -22.78
CA ASP A 87 10.03 7.56 -23.38
C ASP A 87 11.19 8.49 -22.98
N GLY A 88 12.32 7.89 -22.62
CA GLY A 88 13.53 8.60 -22.21
C GLY A 88 13.55 9.06 -20.75
N THR A 89 12.52 8.73 -19.97
CA THR A 89 12.48 9.09 -18.54
C THR A 89 13.48 8.28 -17.73
N ASP A 90 14.14 8.94 -16.76
CA ASP A 90 14.96 8.28 -15.75
C ASP A 90 14.05 7.71 -14.65
N VAL A 91 13.98 6.39 -14.59
CA VAL A 91 13.17 5.68 -13.59
C VAL A 91 14.03 5.44 -12.34
N THR A 92 13.86 6.30 -11.35
CA THR A 92 14.47 6.20 -10.02
C THR A 92 13.45 5.75 -8.98
N VAL A 93 13.90 5.46 -7.75
CA VAL A 93 12.98 5.12 -6.64
C VAL A 93 12.04 6.29 -6.35
N GLU A 94 12.51 7.53 -6.50
CA GLU A 94 11.72 8.74 -6.28
C GLU A 94 10.60 8.89 -7.31
N THR A 95 10.92 8.74 -8.61
CA THR A 95 9.91 8.80 -9.68
C THR A 95 8.87 7.68 -9.57
N LEU A 96 9.24 6.51 -9.06
CA LEU A 96 8.32 5.41 -8.79
C LEU A 96 7.36 5.74 -7.64
N LEU A 97 7.79 6.48 -6.62
CA LEU A 97 6.94 6.97 -5.53
C LEU A 97 5.98 8.06 -6.01
N GLU A 98 6.48 9.05 -6.75
CA GLU A 98 5.69 10.16 -7.29
C GLU A 98 4.58 9.68 -8.23
N SER A 99 4.88 8.71 -9.09
CA SER A 99 3.90 8.08 -9.98
C SER A 99 2.94 7.13 -9.28
N CYS A 100 3.06 6.94 -7.96
CA CYS A 100 2.31 5.95 -7.19
C CYS A 100 2.42 4.51 -7.76
N ALA A 101 3.50 4.20 -8.45
CA ALA A 101 3.81 2.83 -8.87
C ALA A 101 4.18 1.94 -7.67
N ILE A 102 4.79 2.56 -6.66
CA ILE A 102 5.04 1.97 -5.34
C ILE A 102 4.49 2.89 -4.26
N SER A 103 4.02 2.32 -3.16
CA SER A 103 3.48 3.08 -2.02
C SER A 103 4.53 3.44 -0.96
N LYS A 104 5.66 2.76 -0.97
CA LYS A 104 6.80 2.97 -0.05
C LYS A 104 8.09 2.54 -0.75
N ALA A 105 9.23 3.08 -0.36
CA ALA A 105 10.53 2.70 -0.92
C ALA A 105 11.08 1.39 -0.31
N GLY A 106 10.73 1.09 0.96
CA GLY A 106 11.34 -0.01 1.69
C GLY A 106 12.86 0.15 1.83
N ASP A 107 13.58 -0.97 1.80
CA ASP A 107 15.05 -1.00 1.79
C ASP A 107 15.62 -1.05 0.36
N GLY A 108 14.78 -0.97 -0.66
CA GLY A 108 15.14 -0.94 -2.06
C GLY A 108 14.05 -1.46 -2.98
N VAL A 109 14.26 -1.24 -4.28
CA VAL A 109 13.33 -1.66 -5.34
C VAL A 109 14.02 -2.65 -6.27
N LYS A 110 13.30 -3.72 -6.63
CA LYS A 110 13.74 -4.72 -7.61
C LYS A 110 12.75 -4.82 -8.77
N ILE A 111 13.26 -4.72 -9.99
CA ILE A 111 12.45 -4.90 -11.20
C ILE A 111 12.46 -6.37 -11.64
N LEU A 112 11.29 -6.92 -11.87
CA LEU A 112 11.03 -8.27 -12.35
C LEU A 112 10.56 -8.25 -13.80
N GLY A 113 10.91 -9.31 -14.55
CA GLY A 113 10.66 -9.41 -15.99
C GLY A 113 9.26 -9.86 -16.41
N ASN A 114 8.22 -9.71 -15.57
CA ASN A 114 6.86 -10.05 -15.98
C ASN A 114 6.23 -8.90 -16.79
N GLY A 115 5.53 -9.24 -17.87
CA GLY A 115 4.96 -8.28 -18.83
C GLY A 115 5.94 -7.93 -19.96
N GLU A 116 5.55 -6.98 -20.79
CA GLU A 116 6.33 -6.48 -21.94
C GLU A 116 6.58 -4.98 -21.77
N LEU A 117 7.77 -4.54 -22.16
CA LEU A 117 8.15 -3.13 -22.19
C LEU A 117 8.15 -2.64 -23.63
N THR A 118 7.39 -1.59 -23.90
CA THR A 118 7.30 -0.97 -25.23
C THR A 118 8.08 0.34 -25.32
N LYS A 119 8.56 0.86 -24.20
CA LYS A 119 9.16 2.19 -24.07
C LYS A 119 10.65 2.13 -23.76
N LYS A 120 11.39 3.12 -24.22
CA LYS A 120 12.80 3.31 -23.88
C LYS A 120 12.91 4.03 -22.56
N LEU A 121 13.50 3.41 -21.55
CA LEU A 121 13.63 3.98 -20.21
C LEU A 121 15.04 3.79 -19.68
N ASN A 122 15.52 4.76 -18.90
CA ASN A 122 16.75 4.65 -18.14
C ASN A 122 16.40 4.23 -16.72
N VAL A 123 16.75 3.03 -16.33
CA VAL A 123 16.32 2.44 -15.06
C VAL A 123 17.47 2.47 -14.07
N LYS A 124 17.28 3.19 -12.93
CA LYS A 124 18.26 3.32 -11.83
C LYS A 124 17.63 2.82 -10.53
N VAL A 125 17.88 1.56 -10.20
CA VAL A 125 17.26 0.89 -9.03
C VAL A 125 18.26 -0.06 -8.34
N ASN A 126 17.89 -0.55 -7.15
CA ASN A 126 18.75 -1.38 -6.32
C ASN A 126 19.00 -2.80 -6.87
N ALA A 127 18.05 -3.35 -7.63
CA ALA A 127 18.19 -4.66 -8.24
C ALA A 127 17.30 -4.82 -9.48
N VAL A 128 17.76 -5.63 -10.43
CA VAL A 128 17.01 -5.99 -11.63
C VAL A 128 17.19 -7.49 -11.89
N SER A 129 16.14 -8.20 -12.30
CA SER A 129 16.26 -9.59 -12.72
C SER A 129 16.89 -9.68 -14.11
N GLU A 130 17.55 -10.80 -14.44
CA GLU A 130 18.14 -11.02 -15.76
C GLU A 130 17.11 -10.89 -16.89
N THR A 131 15.93 -11.47 -16.70
CA THR A 131 14.81 -11.36 -17.65
C THR A 131 14.28 -9.93 -17.81
N ALA A 132 14.30 -9.12 -16.77
CA ALA A 132 13.92 -7.71 -16.86
C ALA A 132 15.00 -6.91 -17.60
N LYS A 133 16.27 -7.17 -17.29
CA LYS A 133 17.41 -6.52 -17.96
C LYS A 133 17.38 -6.74 -19.46
N THR A 134 17.21 -7.99 -19.91
CA THR A 134 17.11 -8.31 -21.36
C THR A 134 15.94 -7.61 -22.04
N LYS A 135 14.79 -7.47 -21.36
CA LYS A 135 13.62 -6.77 -21.92
C LYS A 135 13.82 -5.25 -22.00
N ILE A 136 14.45 -4.64 -21.01
CA ILE A 136 14.76 -3.20 -21.01
C ILE A 136 15.79 -2.88 -22.09
N GLU A 137 16.84 -3.68 -22.21
CA GLU A 137 17.86 -3.54 -23.26
C GLU A 137 17.28 -3.77 -24.67
N ALA A 138 16.38 -4.76 -24.84
CA ALA A 138 15.69 -5.02 -26.10
C ALA A 138 14.78 -3.85 -26.53
N ALA A 139 14.17 -3.14 -25.58
CA ALA A 139 13.40 -1.91 -25.82
C ALA A 139 14.31 -0.69 -26.08
N GLY A 140 15.66 -0.85 -25.98
CA GLY A 140 16.63 0.23 -26.21
C GLY A 140 16.86 1.11 -24.98
N GLY A 141 16.45 0.67 -23.79
CA GLY A 141 16.70 1.32 -22.52
C GLY A 141 18.06 0.98 -21.91
N THR A 142 18.42 1.63 -20.82
CA THR A 142 19.63 1.38 -20.03
C THR A 142 19.27 0.96 -18.60
N VAL A 143 20.12 0.13 -17.99
CA VAL A 143 19.93 -0.35 -16.62
C VAL A 143 21.18 -0.03 -15.80
N GLU A 144 21.01 0.74 -14.74
CA GLU A 144 22.02 1.07 -13.75
C GLU A 144 21.58 0.53 -12.38
N VAL A 145 22.44 -0.23 -11.73
CA VAL A 145 22.17 -0.77 -10.38
C VAL A 145 22.93 0.08 -9.36
N ILE A 146 22.18 0.60 -8.39
CA ILE A 146 22.65 1.53 -7.35
C ILE A 146 23.02 0.75 -6.07
#